data_0b39c16aa42d9096f4d40da93b12d51f
#
_entry.id   0b39c16aa42d9096f4d40da93b12d51f
#
_cell.length_a   1.000
_cell.length_b   1.000
_cell.length_c   1.000
_cell.angle_alpha   90.00
_cell.angle_beta   90.00
_cell.angle_gamma   90.00
#
_symmetry.space_group_name_H-M   'P 1'
#
loop_
_entity.id
_entity.type
_entity.pdbx_description
1 polymer ?
#
loop_
_entity_poly.entity_id
_entity_poly.type
_entity_poly.pdbx_seq_one_letter_code
_entity_poly.pdbx_strand_id
1 'polypeptide(L)'
;MTEPSTDCPFVELMEREYYLDDTKVLVEFPPHHRRILNKAFRANEEGKLPYETVVWSTPKKEGKTAIGGAIAYGWCRHYGGNAFSLANDKDQAGERMFDRVVKNLQIMREKNESLYLQIVDEGYHDRITKNNMIEFAEGDQINPSPHWLKFVPADYAGEAGGRQAFTCFDEMWAYKGDAMSRFWDEFVPLSIMPASLRFITTYAGWYGESELLWSIYDTVVKPDPHDPHIKHGTPVPELEDLPVYQYGAAYQPGSYLVYWDHENRMPWKTPAYIEGRRDDPAVKGRESEWRRMWKNEWTTGQEAFLPAELIDELMDMAESKGLVNHMKHW
;
A
#
# COMPACT_ATOMS: atom_id res chain seq x y z
N MET A 1 -8.74 35.96 8.12
CA MET A 1 -8.05 34.84 8.83
C MET A 1 -8.53 33.58 8.13
N THR A 2 -7.70 32.95 7.37
CA THR A 2 -7.99 31.64 6.78
C THR A 2 -8.11 30.64 7.93
N GLU A 3 -9.18 29.85 7.97
CA GLU A 3 -9.28 28.74 8.91
C GLU A 3 -8.02 27.88 8.80
N PRO A 4 -7.45 27.40 9.93
CA PRO A 4 -6.28 26.53 9.87
C PRO A 4 -6.63 25.31 9.01
N SER A 5 -5.74 24.96 8.09
CA SER A 5 -5.88 23.76 7.25
C SER A 5 -6.19 22.54 8.11
N THR A 6 -7.24 21.81 7.73
CA THR A 6 -7.59 20.54 8.38
C THR A 6 -6.66 19.41 7.93
N ASP A 7 -5.79 19.65 6.96
CA ASP A 7 -4.88 18.66 6.40
C ASP A 7 -3.65 18.45 7.30
N CYS A 8 -3.11 17.25 7.30
CA CYS A 8 -1.87 17.00 8.02
C CYS A 8 -0.66 17.52 7.23
N PRO A 9 0.40 18.02 7.92
CA PRO A 9 1.58 18.60 7.26
C PRO A 9 2.24 17.65 6.24
N PHE A 10 2.13 16.34 6.46
CA PHE A 10 2.63 15.32 5.55
C PHE A 10 1.95 15.35 4.18
N VAL A 11 0.61 15.51 4.15
CA VAL A 11 -0.15 15.59 2.88
C VAL A 11 0.16 16.89 2.16
N GLU A 12 0.19 18.01 2.89
CA GLU A 12 0.55 19.32 2.33
C GLU A 12 1.97 19.34 1.75
N LEU A 13 2.92 18.65 2.40
CA LEU A 13 4.29 18.53 1.90
C LEU A 13 4.33 17.80 0.56
N MET A 14 3.63 16.68 0.44
CA MET A 14 3.60 15.93 -0.82
C MET A 14 3.00 16.77 -1.96
N GLU A 15 1.90 17.49 -1.72
CA GLU A 15 1.27 18.33 -2.75
C GLU A 15 2.11 19.56 -3.13
N ARG A 16 2.98 20.00 -2.24
CA ARG A 16 3.91 21.13 -2.50
C ARG A 16 5.19 20.70 -3.21
N GLU A 17 5.65 19.47 -3.02
CA GLU A 17 6.99 19.06 -3.41
C GLU A 17 7.05 17.88 -4.39
N TYR A 18 6.01 17.03 -4.48
CA TYR A 18 6.05 15.82 -5.28
C TYR A 18 5.48 16.02 -6.69
N TYR A 19 6.33 15.85 -7.69
CA TYR A 19 5.97 15.92 -9.11
C TYR A 19 5.60 14.52 -9.64
N LEU A 20 4.48 14.43 -10.35
CA LEU A 20 4.10 13.24 -11.09
C LEU A 20 4.97 13.10 -12.33
N ASP A 21 5.54 11.92 -12.59
CA ASP A 21 6.45 11.69 -13.71
C ASP A 21 5.76 11.74 -15.07
N ASP A 22 4.51 11.30 -15.17
CA ASP A 22 3.75 11.28 -16.42
C ASP A 22 3.38 12.70 -16.91
N THR A 23 3.03 13.59 -15.99
CA THR A 23 2.52 14.93 -16.31
C THR A 23 3.50 16.06 -15.98
N LYS A 24 4.53 15.78 -15.19
CA LYS A 24 5.51 16.74 -14.67
C LYS A 24 4.86 17.92 -13.89
N VAL A 25 3.70 17.68 -13.28
CA VAL A 25 3.03 18.63 -12.39
C VAL A 25 3.06 18.12 -10.96
N LEU A 26 2.89 19.02 -9.98
CA LEU A 26 2.75 18.64 -8.58
C LEU A 26 1.54 17.72 -8.40
N VAL A 27 1.66 16.76 -7.50
CA VAL A 27 0.54 15.87 -7.15
C VAL A 27 -0.58 16.70 -6.50
N GLU A 28 -1.80 16.42 -6.91
CA GLU A 28 -3.01 16.92 -6.27
C GLU A 28 -3.86 15.69 -5.92
N PHE A 29 -4.03 15.45 -4.62
CA PHE A 29 -4.81 14.30 -4.18
C PHE A 29 -6.31 14.59 -4.30
N PRO A 30 -7.09 13.68 -4.91
CA PRO A 30 -8.55 13.76 -4.86
C PRO A 30 -9.06 13.86 -3.41
N PRO A 31 -10.21 14.51 -3.16
CA PRO A 31 -10.71 14.74 -1.81
C PRO A 31 -10.82 13.46 -0.95
N HIS A 32 -11.24 12.34 -1.53
CA HIS A 32 -11.32 11.06 -0.83
C HIS A 32 -9.94 10.52 -0.44
N HIS A 33 -8.93 10.61 -1.33
CA HIS A 33 -7.55 10.22 -1.00
C HIS A 33 -6.98 11.10 0.11
N ARG A 34 -7.18 12.42 0.03
CA ARG A 34 -6.71 13.37 1.04
C ARG A 34 -7.27 13.06 2.41
N ARG A 35 -8.57 12.74 2.51
CA ARG A 35 -9.21 12.33 3.78
C ARG A 35 -8.59 11.06 4.37
N ILE A 36 -8.34 10.04 3.53
CA ILE A 36 -7.71 8.78 3.96
C ILE A 36 -6.26 9.02 4.41
N LEU A 37 -5.49 9.78 3.63
CA LEU A 37 -4.10 10.12 3.96
C LEU A 37 -4.02 10.93 5.26
N ASN A 38 -4.91 11.90 5.47
CA ASN A 38 -4.99 12.64 6.72
C ASN A 38 -5.27 11.73 7.92
N LYS A 39 -6.14 10.73 7.77
CA LYS A 39 -6.42 9.74 8.81
C LYS A 39 -5.23 8.83 9.08
N ALA A 40 -4.54 8.39 8.03
CA ALA A 40 -3.42 7.45 8.12
C ALA A 40 -2.14 8.07 8.69
N PHE A 41 -1.86 9.33 8.32
CA PHE A 41 -0.54 9.95 8.50
C PHE A 41 -0.52 11.15 9.46
N ARG A 42 -1.60 11.44 10.17
CA ARG A 42 -1.58 12.48 11.19
C ARG A 42 -0.95 11.94 12.48
N ALA A 43 0.33 12.25 12.67
CA ALA A 43 1.01 11.92 13.91
C ALA A 43 0.41 12.70 15.11
N ASN A 44 0.52 12.11 16.30
CA ASN A 44 0.20 12.79 17.54
C ASN A 44 1.37 13.71 17.98
N GLU A 45 1.24 14.36 19.14
CA GLU A 45 2.26 15.26 19.68
C GLU A 45 3.61 14.56 19.99
N GLU A 46 3.60 13.24 20.18
CA GLU A 46 4.80 12.43 20.36
C GLU A 46 5.43 11.97 19.03
N GLY A 47 4.87 12.36 17.89
CA GLY A 47 5.30 11.94 16.56
C GLY A 47 4.83 10.55 16.15
N LYS A 48 4.01 9.85 16.94
CA LYS A 48 3.50 8.52 16.64
C LYS A 48 2.36 8.58 15.64
N LEU A 49 2.39 7.62 14.71
CA LEU A 49 1.32 7.40 13.75
C LEU A 49 0.16 6.61 14.36
N PRO A 50 -1.08 6.83 13.90
CA PRO A 50 -2.24 6.11 14.43
C PRO A 50 -2.25 4.63 14.08
N TYR A 51 -1.57 4.21 13.01
CA TYR A 51 -1.55 2.83 12.53
C TYR A 51 -0.13 2.38 12.20
N GLU A 52 0.19 1.11 12.48
CA GLU A 52 1.47 0.50 12.12
C GLU A 52 1.47 -0.06 10.68
N THR A 53 0.29 -0.38 10.16
CA THR A 53 0.15 -0.88 8.79
C THR A 53 -1.00 -0.17 8.09
N VAL A 54 -0.72 0.35 6.89
CA VAL A 54 -1.71 0.97 6.02
C VAL A 54 -1.75 0.22 4.70
N VAL A 55 -2.93 -0.29 4.35
CA VAL A 55 -3.18 -0.98 3.07
C VAL A 55 -3.99 -0.08 2.16
N TRP A 56 -3.49 0.09 0.94
CA TRP A 56 -4.13 0.84 -0.13
C TRP A 56 -4.46 -0.10 -1.28
N SER A 57 -5.67 -0.63 -1.28
CA SER A 57 -6.16 -1.58 -2.27
C SER A 57 -7.25 -0.96 -3.13
N THR A 58 -6.97 -0.80 -4.41
CA THR A 58 -7.89 -0.23 -5.39
C THR A 58 -7.76 -0.95 -6.73
N PRO A 59 -8.74 -0.85 -7.63
CA PRO A 59 -8.63 -1.41 -8.98
C PRO A 59 -7.37 -0.99 -9.72
N LYS A 60 -7.01 -1.74 -10.76
CA LYS A 60 -5.86 -1.42 -11.62
C LYS A 60 -6.00 -0.04 -12.27
N LYS A 61 -4.89 0.71 -12.37
CA LYS A 61 -4.84 2.06 -12.98
C LYS A 61 -5.52 3.18 -12.16
N GLU A 62 -5.66 2.99 -10.85
CA GLU A 62 -6.10 4.03 -9.89
C GLU A 62 -4.95 4.89 -9.32
N GLY A 63 -3.73 4.78 -9.86
CA GLY A 63 -2.61 5.61 -9.44
C GLY A 63 -1.84 5.09 -8.21
N LYS A 64 -2.04 3.84 -7.77
CA LYS A 64 -1.39 3.25 -6.58
C LYS A 64 0.12 3.47 -6.50
N THR A 65 0.83 3.19 -7.59
CA THR A 65 2.30 3.33 -7.63
C THR A 65 2.73 4.81 -7.50
N ALA A 66 1.96 5.74 -8.07
CA ALA A 66 2.22 7.17 -7.90
C ALA A 66 2.00 7.62 -6.44
N ILE A 67 0.90 7.15 -5.82
CA ILE A 67 0.62 7.39 -4.38
C ILE A 67 1.73 6.80 -3.52
N GLY A 68 2.15 5.56 -3.78
CA GLY A 68 3.24 4.91 -3.05
C GLY A 68 4.56 5.68 -3.17
N GLY A 69 4.89 6.15 -4.38
CA GLY A 69 6.06 7.00 -4.61
C GLY A 69 5.97 8.34 -3.87
N ALA A 70 4.82 9.00 -3.89
CA ALA A 70 4.61 10.24 -3.15
C ALA A 70 4.76 10.04 -1.63
N ILE A 71 4.18 8.95 -1.09
CA ILE A 71 4.29 8.62 0.33
C ILE A 71 5.74 8.28 0.70
N ALA A 72 6.46 7.49 -0.11
CA ALA A 72 7.86 7.15 0.16
C ALA A 72 8.76 8.40 0.15
N TYR A 73 8.56 9.31 -0.82
CA TYR A 73 9.22 10.60 -0.84
C TYR A 73 8.88 11.45 0.39
N GLY A 74 7.59 11.65 0.63
CA GLY A 74 7.09 12.43 1.77
C GLY A 74 7.59 11.88 3.10
N TRP A 75 7.68 10.53 3.22
CA TRP A 75 8.24 9.90 4.41
C TRP A 75 9.66 10.37 4.72
N CYS A 76 10.55 10.26 3.75
CA CYS A 76 11.94 10.68 3.93
C CYS A 76 12.08 12.16 4.24
N ARG A 77 11.15 12.99 3.74
CA ARG A 77 11.15 14.45 3.94
C ARG A 77 10.54 14.88 5.28
N HIS A 78 9.52 14.19 5.76
CA HIS A 78 8.74 14.61 6.94
C HIS A 78 9.03 13.76 8.17
N TYR A 79 8.93 12.43 8.05
CA TYR A 79 9.18 11.52 9.16
C TYR A 79 10.65 11.12 9.26
N GLY A 80 11.29 10.87 8.15
CA GLY A 80 12.71 10.47 8.08
C GLY A 80 12.98 9.06 8.58
N GLY A 81 14.27 8.79 8.86
CA GLY A 81 14.76 7.45 9.19
C GLY A 81 14.98 6.59 7.96
N ASN A 82 15.23 5.30 8.19
CA ASN A 82 15.52 4.34 7.14
C ASN A 82 14.22 3.88 6.47
N ALA A 83 14.09 4.10 5.17
CA ALA A 83 12.94 3.73 4.38
C ALA A 83 13.30 2.69 3.31
N PHE A 84 12.41 1.71 3.11
CA PHE A 84 12.57 0.66 2.11
C PHE A 84 11.40 0.63 1.14
N SER A 85 11.72 0.55 -0.15
CA SER A 85 10.79 0.19 -1.21
C SER A 85 11.00 -1.28 -1.55
N LEU A 86 10.00 -2.10 -1.29
CA LEU A 86 10.08 -3.54 -1.41
C LEU A 86 9.28 -4.03 -2.62
N ALA A 87 9.80 -5.05 -3.27
CA ALA A 87 9.17 -5.61 -4.44
C ALA A 87 9.35 -7.12 -4.52
N ASN A 88 8.36 -7.83 -5.07
CA ASN A 88 8.33 -9.29 -5.15
C ASN A 88 9.24 -9.91 -6.20
N ASP A 89 9.75 -9.13 -7.16
CA ASP A 89 10.58 -9.61 -8.26
C ASP A 89 11.74 -8.66 -8.54
N LYS A 90 12.94 -9.23 -8.79
CA LYS A 90 14.17 -8.48 -9.09
C LYS A 90 14.08 -7.62 -10.33
N ASP A 91 13.42 -8.13 -11.37
CA ASP A 91 13.49 -7.55 -12.71
C ASP A 91 12.35 -6.56 -13.02
N GLN A 92 11.24 -6.59 -12.28
CA GLN A 92 10.05 -5.78 -12.59
C GLN A 92 9.65 -4.77 -11.53
N ALA A 93 10.00 -4.97 -10.30
CA ALA A 93 9.36 -4.25 -9.20
C ALA A 93 10.26 -3.20 -8.56
N GLY A 94 11.57 -3.34 -8.65
CA GLY A 94 12.55 -2.37 -8.15
C GLY A 94 12.40 -1.00 -8.77
N GLU A 95 11.99 -0.98 -10.00
CA GLU A 95 11.87 0.23 -10.77
C GLU A 95 10.59 1.03 -10.46
N ARG A 96 9.52 0.41 -9.88
CA ARG A 96 8.22 1.10 -9.85
C ARG A 96 8.14 2.24 -8.83
N MET A 97 8.23 1.95 -7.53
CA MET A 97 8.05 2.98 -6.50
C MET A 97 9.32 3.80 -6.26
N PHE A 98 10.46 3.12 -6.15
CA PHE A 98 11.76 3.77 -6.03
C PHE A 98 12.05 4.66 -7.24
N ASP A 99 11.83 4.15 -8.45
CA ASP A 99 11.98 4.89 -9.70
C ASP A 99 11.07 6.13 -9.78
N ARG A 100 9.84 6.05 -9.24
CA ARG A 100 8.95 7.22 -9.13
C ARG A 100 9.56 8.33 -8.27
N VAL A 101 10.24 7.98 -7.19
CA VAL A 101 10.94 8.96 -6.36
C VAL A 101 12.15 9.54 -7.10
N VAL A 102 12.92 8.69 -7.79
CA VAL A 102 14.06 9.17 -8.63
C VAL A 102 13.59 10.14 -9.70
N LYS A 103 12.51 9.81 -10.43
CA LYS A 103 11.94 10.68 -11.46
C LYS A 103 11.37 11.98 -10.89
N ASN A 104 10.72 11.92 -9.71
CA ASN A 104 10.29 13.13 -9.02
C ASN A 104 11.47 14.06 -8.75
N LEU A 105 12.60 13.54 -8.22
CA LEU A 105 13.77 14.34 -7.94
C LEU A 105 14.40 14.92 -9.23
N GLN A 106 14.41 14.18 -10.33
CA GLN A 106 14.86 14.66 -11.63
C GLN A 106 13.98 15.82 -12.13
N ILE A 107 12.66 15.68 -12.07
CA ILE A 107 11.73 16.74 -12.46
C ILE A 107 11.86 17.96 -11.54
N MET A 108 12.00 17.72 -10.24
CA MET A 108 12.23 18.79 -9.26
C MET A 108 13.49 19.58 -9.57
N ARG A 109 14.59 18.91 -9.93
CA ARG A 109 15.82 19.58 -10.35
C ARG A 109 15.60 20.48 -11.56
N GLU A 110 14.77 20.06 -12.52
CA GLU A 110 14.43 20.87 -13.69
C GLU A 110 13.49 22.04 -13.37
N LYS A 111 12.54 21.85 -12.44
CA LYS A 111 11.47 22.81 -12.15
C LYS A 111 11.74 23.73 -10.97
N ASN A 112 12.48 23.24 -9.97
CA ASN A 112 12.77 23.92 -8.72
C ASN A 112 14.13 23.48 -8.16
N GLU A 113 15.20 23.87 -8.84
CA GLU A 113 16.57 23.50 -8.49
C GLU A 113 16.93 23.89 -7.04
N SER A 114 16.45 25.04 -6.58
CA SER A 114 16.71 25.50 -5.21
C SER A 114 16.15 24.53 -4.16
N LEU A 115 14.94 24.00 -4.37
CA LEU A 115 14.35 22.99 -3.48
C LEU A 115 15.11 21.67 -3.59
N TYR A 116 15.47 21.27 -4.82
CA TYR A 116 16.25 20.06 -5.05
C TYR A 116 17.56 20.05 -4.26
N LEU A 117 18.33 21.15 -4.31
CA LEU A 117 19.61 21.29 -3.60
C LEU A 117 19.45 21.33 -2.06
N GLN A 118 18.30 21.69 -1.56
CA GLN A 118 17.98 21.59 -0.12
C GLN A 118 17.67 20.15 0.33
N ILE A 119 17.23 19.30 -0.58
CA ILE A 119 16.72 17.95 -0.29
C ILE A 119 17.80 16.89 -0.50
N VAL A 120 18.62 17.04 -1.52
CA VAL A 120 19.62 16.06 -1.91
C VAL A 120 20.99 16.70 -1.81
N ASP A 121 21.87 16.16 -0.98
CA ASP A 121 23.26 16.62 -0.90
C ASP A 121 23.96 16.41 -2.25
N GLU A 122 24.68 17.44 -2.75
CA GLU A 122 25.33 17.42 -4.07
C GLU A 122 26.26 16.21 -4.29
N GLY A 123 26.83 15.64 -3.23
CA GLY A 123 27.67 14.43 -3.29
C GLY A 123 26.93 13.13 -3.63
N TYR A 124 25.60 13.14 -3.62
CA TYR A 124 24.77 11.93 -3.73
C TYR A 124 24.26 11.62 -5.13
N HIS A 125 24.31 12.56 -6.05
CA HIS A 125 23.73 12.39 -7.38
C HIS A 125 24.28 11.17 -8.14
N ASP A 126 25.57 10.88 -7.99
CA ASP A 126 26.21 9.74 -8.64
C ASP A 126 26.00 8.40 -7.90
N ARG A 127 25.50 8.42 -6.68
CA ARG A 127 25.29 7.22 -5.85
C ARG A 127 23.90 6.60 -6.01
N ILE A 128 22.88 7.38 -6.42
CA ILE A 128 21.51 6.90 -6.62
C ILE A 128 21.47 5.68 -7.55
N THR A 129 22.28 5.71 -8.62
CA THR A 129 22.30 4.64 -9.61
C THR A 129 23.14 3.42 -9.22
N LYS A 130 24.08 3.55 -8.29
CA LYS A 130 25.03 2.47 -7.94
C LYS A 130 24.53 1.58 -6.80
N ASN A 131 23.75 2.11 -5.87
CA ASN A 131 23.38 1.42 -4.63
C ASN A 131 21.86 1.23 -4.45
N ASN A 132 21.04 1.58 -5.43
CA ASN A 132 19.57 1.57 -5.30
C ASN A 132 19.10 2.31 -4.02
N MET A 133 19.76 3.40 -3.68
CA MET A 133 19.53 4.17 -2.46
C MET A 133 19.59 5.68 -2.75
N ILE A 134 18.68 6.43 -2.14
CA ILE A 134 18.65 7.89 -2.14
C ILE A 134 18.83 8.34 -0.69
N GLU A 135 19.81 9.16 -0.43
CA GLU A 135 19.98 9.82 0.86
C GLU A 135 19.39 11.23 0.79
N PHE A 136 18.66 11.59 1.83
CA PHE A 136 18.02 12.88 1.98
C PHE A 136 18.76 13.73 3.00
N ALA A 137 18.86 15.03 2.76
CA ALA A 137 19.47 15.97 3.68
C ALA A 137 18.75 15.98 5.02
N GLU A 138 19.52 16.22 6.09
CA GLU A 138 18.97 16.43 7.42
C GLU A 138 18.15 17.73 7.49
N GLY A 139 17.09 17.69 8.28
CA GLY A 139 16.14 18.78 8.50
C GLY A 139 15.31 18.51 9.75
N ASP A 140 14.07 18.96 9.74
CA ASP A 140 13.14 18.82 10.88
C ASP A 140 12.39 17.47 10.87
N GLN A 141 13.01 16.38 10.40
CA GLN A 141 12.40 15.05 10.40
C GLN A 141 12.20 14.54 11.84
N ILE A 142 11.08 13.81 12.03
CA ILE A 142 10.66 13.29 13.34
C ILE A 142 11.58 12.15 13.82
N ASN A 143 11.95 11.25 12.92
CA ASN A 143 12.86 10.15 13.23
C ASN A 143 14.33 10.62 13.20
N PRO A 144 15.21 9.98 13.98
CA PRO A 144 16.63 10.30 13.93
C PRO A 144 17.27 9.90 12.59
N SER A 145 18.33 10.62 12.22
CA SER A 145 19.23 10.33 11.10
C SER A 145 19.84 8.90 11.22
N PRO A 146 20.21 8.25 10.08
CA PRO A 146 20.18 8.78 8.72
C PRO A 146 18.79 8.71 8.05
N HIS A 147 18.58 9.53 7.00
CA HIS A 147 17.35 9.57 6.22
C HIS A 147 17.63 9.10 4.79
N TRP A 148 17.21 7.90 4.46
CA TRP A 148 17.38 7.35 3.12
C TRP A 148 16.23 6.44 2.69
N LEU A 149 16.03 6.36 1.39
CA LEU A 149 15.16 5.40 0.73
C LEU A 149 16.00 4.39 -0.04
N LYS A 150 15.86 3.11 0.27
CA LYS A 150 16.54 2.02 -0.42
C LYS A 150 15.55 1.09 -1.09
N PHE A 151 15.87 0.69 -2.31
CA PHE A 151 15.17 -0.40 -2.97
C PHE A 151 15.74 -1.76 -2.53
N VAL A 152 14.85 -2.71 -2.19
CA VAL A 152 15.21 -4.07 -1.79
C VAL A 152 14.30 -5.08 -2.51
N PRO A 153 14.86 -5.98 -3.33
CA PRO A 153 14.10 -7.08 -3.89
C PRO A 153 13.79 -8.15 -2.83
N ALA A 154 12.67 -8.83 -2.95
CA ALA A 154 12.15 -9.77 -1.95
C ALA A 154 13.02 -11.03 -1.68
N ASP A 155 14.04 -11.28 -2.48
CA ASP A 155 14.98 -12.38 -2.24
C ASP A 155 16.21 -11.96 -1.41
N TYR A 156 16.27 -10.72 -0.96
CA TYR A 156 17.40 -10.17 -0.23
C TYR A 156 17.31 -10.41 1.28
N ALA A 157 17.73 -11.59 1.71
CA ALA A 157 17.77 -11.96 3.13
C ALA A 157 18.78 -11.14 3.98
N GLY A 158 19.65 -10.34 3.34
CA GLY A 158 20.75 -9.63 4.02
C GLY A 158 20.37 -8.30 4.69
N GLU A 159 19.15 -7.79 4.49
CA GLU A 159 18.67 -6.56 5.14
C GLU A 159 17.85 -6.82 6.41
N ALA A 160 17.70 -8.09 6.77
CA ALA A 160 17.07 -8.50 8.02
C ALA A 160 17.79 -7.88 9.23
N GLY A 161 17.03 -7.28 10.15
CA GLY A 161 17.55 -6.66 11.38
C GLY A 161 17.95 -5.18 11.26
N GLY A 162 17.67 -4.51 10.14
CA GLY A 162 17.81 -3.07 10.01
C GLY A 162 16.82 -2.29 10.91
N ARG A 163 17.15 -1.02 11.24
CA ARG A 163 16.21 -0.12 11.93
C ARG A 163 15.32 0.59 10.91
N GLN A 164 14.37 -0.15 10.33
CA GLN A 164 13.44 0.41 9.35
C GLN A 164 12.35 1.25 10.02
N ALA A 165 12.26 2.52 9.62
CA ALA A 165 11.16 3.38 10.00
C ALA A 165 9.97 3.24 9.05
N PHE A 166 10.24 2.97 7.77
CA PHE A 166 9.21 2.84 6.75
C PHE A 166 9.51 1.70 5.79
N THR A 167 8.48 0.92 5.49
CA THR A 167 8.56 -0.09 4.43
C THR A 167 7.35 0.03 3.52
N CYS A 168 7.59 0.06 2.21
CA CYS A 168 6.54 0.08 1.21
C CYS A 168 6.56 -1.21 0.39
N PHE A 169 5.47 -1.99 0.47
CA PHE A 169 5.26 -3.22 -0.28
C PHE A 169 4.39 -2.91 -1.50
N ASP A 170 4.93 -3.06 -2.70
CA ASP A 170 4.15 -2.89 -3.94
C ASP A 170 3.64 -4.24 -4.44
N GLU A 171 2.37 -4.25 -4.90
CA GLU A 171 1.69 -5.41 -5.46
C GLU A 171 1.71 -6.63 -4.52
N MET A 172 1.29 -6.43 -3.26
CA MET A 172 1.35 -7.47 -2.22
C MET A 172 0.59 -8.76 -2.58
N TRP A 173 -0.38 -8.71 -3.47
CA TRP A 173 -1.06 -9.91 -3.99
C TRP A 173 -0.09 -10.95 -4.57
N ALA A 174 1.08 -10.52 -5.03
CA ALA A 174 2.10 -11.37 -5.63
C ALA A 174 3.12 -11.95 -4.63
N TYR A 175 3.01 -11.61 -3.35
CA TYR A 175 3.85 -12.17 -2.29
C TYR A 175 3.29 -13.52 -1.86
N LYS A 176 3.81 -14.60 -2.46
CA LYS A 176 3.30 -15.96 -2.30
C LYS A 176 4.29 -16.87 -1.58
N GLY A 177 3.75 -17.76 -0.73
CA GLY A 177 4.48 -18.81 -0.04
C GLY A 177 5.33 -18.34 1.15
N ASP A 178 5.94 -19.30 1.84
CA ASP A 178 6.66 -19.12 3.11
C ASP A 178 7.82 -18.13 3.06
N ALA A 179 8.51 -18.03 1.92
CA ALA A 179 9.63 -17.10 1.77
C ALA A 179 9.17 -15.64 1.86
N MET A 180 8.01 -15.35 1.25
CA MET A 180 7.43 -14.02 1.28
C MET A 180 6.80 -13.69 2.64
N SER A 181 6.23 -14.67 3.33
CA SER A 181 5.74 -14.50 4.70
C SER A 181 6.89 -14.18 5.66
N ARG A 182 8.02 -14.90 5.56
CA ARG A 182 9.23 -14.58 6.32
C ARG A 182 9.79 -13.21 5.99
N PHE A 183 9.79 -12.83 4.72
CA PHE A 183 10.22 -11.50 4.30
C PHE A 183 9.33 -10.39 4.90
N TRP A 184 8.03 -10.61 4.97
CA TRP A 184 7.10 -9.73 5.69
C TRP A 184 7.43 -9.61 7.18
N ASP A 185 7.75 -10.71 7.84
CA ASP A 185 8.05 -10.74 9.28
C ASP A 185 9.35 -10.01 9.62
N GLU A 186 10.32 -9.93 8.70
CA GLU A 186 11.58 -9.19 8.90
C GLU A 186 11.39 -7.66 8.94
N PHE A 187 10.32 -7.14 8.33
CA PHE A 187 10.07 -5.71 8.23
C PHE A 187 8.98 -5.22 9.20
N VAL A 188 9.08 -5.60 10.46
CA VAL A 188 8.13 -5.17 11.51
C VAL A 188 8.35 -3.70 11.88
N PRO A 189 7.30 -2.88 12.00
CA PRO A 189 7.41 -1.53 12.53
C PRO A 189 8.06 -1.51 13.91
N LEU A 190 8.98 -0.58 14.12
CA LEU A 190 9.77 -0.51 15.35
C LEU A 190 9.14 0.44 16.37
N SER A 191 8.74 -0.08 17.51
CA SER A 191 8.15 0.72 18.59
C SER A 191 9.10 1.75 19.21
N ILE A 192 10.40 1.60 19.00
CA ILE A 192 11.43 2.56 19.45
C ILE A 192 11.57 3.79 18.54
N MET A 193 11.03 3.72 17.31
CA MET A 193 11.01 4.85 16.40
C MET A 193 9.77 5.71 16.70
N PRO A 194 9.90 7.05 16.77
CA PRO A 194 8.74 7.92 16.90
C PRO A 194 7.69 7.68 15.83
N ALA A 195 8.08 7.63 14.55
CA ALA A 195 7.22 7.22 13.45
C ALA A 195 7.77 5.94 12.80
N SER A 196 6.93 4.91 12.69
CA SER A 196 7.24 3.67 11.98
C SER A 196 5.99 3.11 11.32
N LEU A 197 6.10 2.64 10.06
CA LEU A 197 4.94 2.24 9.26
C LEU A 197 5.31 1.22 8.18
N ARG A 198 4.41 0.23 7.96
CA ARG A 198 4.30 -0.53 6.71
C ARG A 198 3.22 0.10 5.84
N PHE A 199 3.55 0.43 4.60
CA PHE A 199 2.60 0.88 3.60
C PHE A 199 2.50 -0.16 2.48
N ILE A 200 1.29 -0.54 2.11
CA ILE A 200 1.02 -1.59 1.12
C ILE A 200 0.19 -1.01 0.00
N THR A 201 0.66 -1.15 -1.24
CA THR A 201 -0.16 -0.92 -2.43
C THR A 201 -0.49 -2.24 -3.10
N THR A 202 -1.76 -2.46 -3.42
CA THR A 202 -2.19 -3.72 -4.00
C THR A 202 -3.55 -3.60 -4.70
N TYR A 203 -4.01 -4.68 -5.23
CA TYR A 203 -5.39 -5.05 -5.53
C TYR A 203 -5.60 -6.51 -5.12
N ALA A 204 -6.82 -7.01 -5.17
CA ALA A 204 -7.18 -8.35 -4.73
C ALA A 204 -6.28 -9.43 -5.33
N GLY A 205 -6.01 -10.46 -4.55
CA GLY A 205 -5.21 -11.61 -4.95
C GLY A 205 -6.06 -12.75 -5.50
N TRP A 206 -5.46 -13.93 -5.48
CA TRP A 206 -6.08 -15.20 -5.81
C TRP A 206 -6.34 -16.00 -4.54
N TYR A 207 -7.53 -16.55 -4.40
CA TYR A 207 -7.83 -17.48 -3.31
C TYR A 207 -6.84 -18.65 -3.29
N GLY A 208 -6.30 -18.95 -2.11
CA GLY A 208 -5.34 -20.05 -1.92
C GLY A 208 -3.94 -19.80 -2.45
N GLU A 209 -3.66 -18.61 -3.06
CA GLU A 209 -2.32 -18.29 -3.54
C GLU A 209 -1.75 -17.03 -2.88
N SER A 210 -2.59 -16.01 -2.63
CA SER A 210 -2.18 -14.73 -2.03
C SER A 210 -2.46 -14.73 -0.53
N GLU A 211 -1.95 -15.73 0.19
CA GLU A 211 -2.31 -16.05 1.58
C GLU A 211 -2.02 -14.90 2.55
N LEU A 212 -0.86 -14.24 2.42
CA LEU A 212 -0.48 -13.12 3.27
C LEU A 212 -1.47 -11.94 3.14
N LEU A 213 -1.82 -11.56 1.90
CA LEU A 213 -2.80 -10.51 1.66
C LEU A 213 -4.21 -10.93 2.08
N TRP A 214 -4.55 -12.23 1.87
CA TRP A 214 -5.83 -12.77 2.27
C TRP A 214 -6.03 -12.69 3.78
N SER A 215 -5.02 -13.04 4.57
CA SER A 215 -5.12 -12.97 6.03
C SER A 215 -5.42 -11.56 6.54
N ILE A 216 -4.86 -10.52 5.91
CA ILE A 216 -5.17 -9.13 6.24
C ILE A 216 -6.61 -8.78 5.83
N TYR A 217 -7.00 -9.15 4.61
CA TYR A 217 -8.34 -8.87 4.09
C TYR A 217 -9.43 -9.55 4.92
N ASP A 218 -9.28 -10.83 5.18
CA ASP A 218 -10.23 -11.64 5.92
C ASP A 218 -10.41 -11.13 7.37
N THR A 219 -9.31 -10.75 8.02
CA THR A 219 -9.34 -10.21 9.38
C THR A 219 -9.92 -8.80 9.45
N VAL A 220 -9.57 -7.92 8.49
CA VAL A 220 -9.87 -6.48 8.62
C VAL A 220 -11.11 -6.06 7.83
N VAL A 221 -11.29 -6.59 6.62
CA VAL A 221 -12.32 -6.12 5.67
C VAL A 221 -13.54 -7.02 5.64
N LYS A 222 -13.35 -8.35 5.71
CA LYS A 222 -14.41 -9.35 5.65
C LYS A 222 -14.66 -9.93 7.04
N PRO A 223 -15.56 -9.34 7.85
CA PRO A 223 -15.87 -9.90 9.17
C PRO A 223 -16.51 -11.29 8.99
N ASP A 224 -16.05 -12.26 9.80
CA ASP A 224 -16.72 -13.55 9.91
C ASP A 224 -17.93 -13.42 10.86
N PRO A 225 -19.18 -13.48 10.38
CA PRO A 225 -20.35 -13.37 11.21
C PRO A 225 -20.55 -14.56 12.15
N HIS A 226 -19.82 -15.67 11.92
CA HIS A 226 -19.99 -16.93 12.68
C HIS A 226 -19.01 -17.06 13.85
N ASP A 227 -17.99 -16.19 13.96
CA ASP A 227 -17.07 -16.17 15.09
C ASP A 227 -17.05 -14.83 15.83
N PRO A 228 -17.96 -14.64 16.81
CA PRO A 228 -18.04 -13.40 17.59
C PRO A 228 -16.83 -13.21 18.53
N HIS A 229 -15.93 -14.20 18.66
CA HIS A 229 -14.77 -14.14 19.52
C HIS A 229 -13.51 -13.63 18.79
N ILE A 230 -13.51 -13.68 17.45
CA ILE A 230 -12.43 -13.10 16.65
C ILE A 230 -12.64 -11.58 16.56
N LYS A 231 -11.60 -10.83 16.88
CA LYS A 231 -11.62 -9.38 16.64
C LYS A 231 -11.50 -9.13 15.15
N HIS A 232 -12.50 -8.49 14.59
CA HIS A 232 -12.51 -8.07 13.19
C HIS A 232 -12.25 -6.57 13.07
N GLY A 233 -11.91 -6.14 11.88
CA GLY A 233 -11.87 -4.73 11.55
C GLY A 233 -13.26 -4.10 11.57
N THR A 234 -13.30 -2.81 11.78
CA THR A 234 -14.52 -2.01 11.76
C THR A 234 -14.38 -0.85 10.76
N PRO A 235 -15.47 -0.43 10.11
CA PRO A 235 -15.45 0.79 9.31
C PRO A 235 -14.93 1.98 10.14
N VAL A 236 -14.20 2.88 9.50
CA VAL A 236 -13.74 4.12 10.14
C VAL A 236 -14.87 5.13 10.14
N PRO A 237 -15.40 5.56 11.30
CA PRO A 237 -16.60 6.41 11.36
C PRO A 237 -16.49 7.73 10.60
N GLU A 238 -15.32 8.37 10.61
CA GLU A 238 -15.08 9.65 9.92
C GLU A 238 -14.98 9.49 8.39
N LEU A 239 -14.94 8.25 7.89
CA LEU A 239 -14.82 7.86 6.49
C LEU A 239 -15.91 6.88 6.07
N GLU A 240 -17.09 6.91 6.71
CA GLU A 240 -18.18 5.95 6.50
C GLU A 240 -18.70 5.87 5.05
N ASP A 241 -18.51 6.94 4.27
CA ASP A 241 -18.81 7.01 2.86
C ASP A 241 -17.74 6.37 1.96
N LEU A 242 -16.66 5.87 2.54
CA LEU A 242 -15.55 5.21 1.86
C LEU A 242 -15.31 3.82 2.45
N PRO A 243 -14.86 2.86 1.65
CA PRO A 243 -14.55 1.51 2.14
C PRO A 243 -13.19 1.50 2.87
N VAL A 244 -13.17 2.14 4.04
CA VAL A 244 -12.00 2.24 4.91
C VAL A 244 -12.28 1.57 6.24
N TYR A 245 -11.43 0.63 6.61
CA TYR A 245 -11.56 -0.21 7.78
C TYR A 245 -10.37 -0.04 8.71
N GLN A 246 -10.58 -0.18 10.01
CA GLN A 246 -9.52 -0.20 11.01
C GLN A 246 -9.56 -1.48 11.84
N TYR A 247 -8.39 -1.96 12.23
CA TYR A 247 -8.21 -3.09 13.14
C TYR A 247 -7.23 -2.70 14.24
N GLY A 248 -7.53 -3.08 15.46
CA GLY A 248 -6.78 -2.63 16.63
C GLY A 248 -7.10 -1.17 17.02
N ALA A 249 -6.59 -0.76 18.16
CA ALA A 249 -6.75 0.63 18.62
C ALA A 249 -5.67 1.52 17.96
N ALA A 250 -6.03 2.76 17.64
CA ALA A 250 -5.07 3.74 17.16
C ALA A 250 -3.92 3.94 18.16
N TYR A 251 -2.71 4.14 17.66
CA TYR A 251 -1.47 4.31 18.41
C TYR A 251 -1.02 3.06 19.20
N GLN A 252 -1.57 1.89 18.90
CA GLN A 252 -1.19 0.62 19.51
C GLN A 252 -0.49 -0.30 18.52
N PRO A 253 0.43 -1.17 18.99
CA PRO A 253 1.04 -2.20 18.16
C PRO A 253 0.00 -3.10 17.48
N GLY A 254 0.28 -3.48 16.23
CA GLY A 254 -0.60 -4.33 15.45
C GLY A 254 -1.86 -3.65 14.91
N SER A 255 -1.89 -2.30 14.88
CA SER A 255 -3.02 -1.55 14.33
C SER A 255 -2.93 -1.41 12.81
N TYR A 256 -4.06 -1.56 12.14
CA TYR A 256 -4.20 -1.46 10.68
C TYR A 256 -5.22 -0.40 10.28
N LEU A 257 -4.93 0.30 9.18
CA LEU A 257 -5.91 1.02 8.37
C LEU A 257 -5.93 0.39 6.98
N VAL A 258 -7.10 -0.04 6.52
CA VAL A 258 -7.25 -0.70 5.22
C VAL A 258 -8.27 0.07 4.38
N TYR A 259 -7.80 0.67 3.30
CA TYR A 259 -8.65 1.18 2.23
C TYR A 259 -8.76 0.10 1.17
N TRP A 260 -9.97 -0.46 1.02
CA TRP A 260 -10.25 -1.54 0.06
C TRP A 260 -11.43 -1.17 -0.82
N ASP A 261 -11.14 -0.61 -1.99
CA ASP A 261 -12.16 -0.07 -2.87
C ASP A 261 -12.38 -0.95 -4.10
N HIS A 262 -13.64 -1.23 -4.38
CA HIS A 262 -14.09 -1.95 -5.57
C HIS A 262 -14.46 -1.01 -6.72
N GLU A 263 -14.62 0.28 -6.43
CA GLU A 263 -15.04 1.28 -7.38
C GLU A 263 -13.84 1.93 -8.09
N ASN A 264 -14.10 2.33 -9.33
CA ASN A 264 -13.15 3.12 -10.11
C ASN A 264 -13.46 4.60 -9.88
N ARG A 265 -12.70 5.26 -9.00
CA ARG A 265 -12.97 6.65 -8.59
C ARG A 265 -12.21 7.70 -9.37
N MET A 266 -11.18 7.30 -10.10
CA MET A 266 -10.35 8.26 -10.82
C MET A 266 -11.04 8.75 -12.11
N PRO A 267 -10.98 10.07 -12.41
CA PRO A 267 -11.74 10.66 -13.51
C PRO A 267 -11.36 10.11 -14.90
N TRP A 268 -10.15 9.58 -15.06
CA TRP A 268 -9.72 8.93 -16.30
C TRP A 268 -10.25 7.51 -16.48
N LYS A 269 -10.88 6.93 -15.47
CA LYS A 269 -11.47 5.58 -15.47
C LYS A 269 -12.95 5.66 -15.88
N THR A 270 -13.21 6.17 -17.08
CA THR A 270 -14.58 6.26 -17.58
C THR A 270 -15.19 4.88 -17.81
N PRO A 271 -16.53 4.72 -17.76
CA PRO A 271 -17.19 3.45 -18.07
C PRO A 271 -16.76 2.88 -19.43
N ALA A 272 -16.69 3.72 -20.46
CA ALA A 272 -16.25 3.30 -21.80
C ALA A 272 -14.79 2.79 -21.80
N TYR A 273 -13.89 3.42 -21.03
CA TYR A 273 -12.53 2.92 -20.89
C TYR A 273 -12.48 1.54 -20.23
N ILE A 274 -13.28 1.31 -19.20
CA ILE A 274 -13.32 0.03 -18.46
C ILE A 274 -13.91 -1.07 -19.35
N GLU A 275 -15.04 -0.79 -20.03
CA GLU A 275 -15.67 -1.73 -20.97
C GLU A 275 -14.73 -2.08 -22.13
N GLY A 276 -14.06 -1.09 -22.72
CA GLY A 276 -13.08 -1.33 -23.76
C GLY A 276 -11.91 -2.23 -23.31
N ARG A 277 -11.57 -2.25 -22.00
CA ARG A 277 -10.59 -3.19 -21.45
C ARG A 277 -11.18 -4.59 -21.24
N ARG A 278 -12.46 -4.70 -20.95
CA ARG A 278 -13.16 -5.99 -20.84
C ARG A 278 -13.28 -6.68 -22.19
N ASP A 279 -13.56 -5.90 -23.24
CA ASP A 279 -13.72 -6.39 -24.60
C ASP A 279 -12.39 -6.66 -25.33
N ASP A 280 -11.25 -6.31 -24.71
CA ASP A 280 -9.93 -6.58 -25.27
C ASP A 280 -9.77 -8.10 -25.52
N PRO A 281 -9.44 -8.53 -26.77
CA PRO A 281 -9.28 -9.96 -27.08
C PRO A 281 -8.28 -10.69 -26.17
N ALA A 282 -7.28 -9.99 -25.64
CA ALA A 282 -6.31 -10.54 -24.71
C ALA A 282 -6.88 -10.77 -23.30
N VAL A 283 -8.00 -10.15 -22.95
CA VAL A 283 -8.68 -10.27 -21.66
C VAL A 283 -9.94 -11.11 -21.76
N LYS A 284 -10.57 -11.11 -22.94
CA LYS A 284 -11.79 -11.84 -23.22
C LYS A 284 -11.63 -13.34 -22.90
N GLY A 285 -12.51 -13.85 -22.04
CA GLY A 285 -12.45 -15.25 -21.56
C GLY A 285 -11.62 -15.45 -20.30
N ARG A 286 -11.01 -14.38 -19.74
CA ARG A 286 -10.31 -14.40 -18.45
C ARG A 286 -11.07 -13.53 -17.43
N GLU A 287 -12.34 -13.88 -17.18
CA GLU A 287 -13.25 -13.09 -16.35
C GLU A 287 -12.72 -12.96 -14.89
N SER A 288 -12.15 -14.03 -14.32
CA SER A 288 -11.57 -14.01 -12.99
C SER A 288 -10.42 -13.00 -12.89
N GLU A 289 -9.54 -12.93 -13.89
CA GLU A 289 -8.46 -11.96 -13.90
C GLU A 289 -8.98 -10.52 -14.08
N TRP A 290 -10.01 -10.34 -14.94
CA TRP A 290 -10.64 -9.05 -15.10
C TRP A 290 -11.29 -8.55 -13.80
N ARG A 291 -12.08 -9.38 -13.13
CA ARG A 291 -12.70 -9.07 -11.83
C ARG A 291 -11.65 -8.70 -10.78
N ARG A 292 -10.60 -9.49 -10.67
CA ARG A 292 -9.50 -9.24 -9.74
C ARG A 292 -8.84 -7.88 -9.98
N MET A 293 -8.45 -7.59 -11.21
CA MET A 293 -7.71 -6.37 -11.53
C MET A 293 -8.57 -5.12 -11.64
N TRP A 294 -9.78 -5.22 -12.20
CA TRP A 294 -10.60 -4.06 -12.53
C TRP A 294 -11.76 -3.81 -11.58
N LYS A 295 -12.09 -4.79 -10.75
CA LYS A 295 -13.09 -4.70 -9.69
C LYS A 295 -12.52 -4.88 -8.29
N ASN A 296 -11.23 -5.16 -8.18
CA ASN A 296 -10.57 -5.43 -6.91
C ASN A 296 -11.27 -6.54 -6.10
N GLU A 297 -11.74 -7.57 -6.79
CA GLU A 297 -12.46 -8.70 -6.23
C GLU A 297 -11.56 -9.92 -6.12
N TRP A 298 -11.67 -10.64 -5.02
CA TRP A 298 -10.99 -11.93 -4.87
C TRP A 298 -11.57 -12.95 -5.83
N THR A 299 -10.72 -13.71 -6.49
CA THR A 299 -11.12 -14.74 -7.46
C THR A 299 -10.22 -15.96 -7.35
N THR A 300 -10.68 -17.09 -7.88
CA THR A 300 -9.86 -18.30 -8.03
C THR A 300 -8.94 -18.19 -9.24
N GLY A 301 -7.75 -18.79 -9.15
CA GLY A 301 -6.84 -18.93 -10.29
C GLY A 301 -7.47 -19.75 -11.42
N GLN A 302 -6.99 -19.57 -12.64
CA GLN A 302 -7.49 -20.31 -13.82
C GLN A 302 -7.29 -21.83 -13.72
N GLU A 303 -6.40 -22.27 -12.82
CA GLU A 303 -6.11 -23.69 -12.58
C GLU A 303 -6.99 -24.31 -11.49
N ALA A 304 -7.85 -23.53 -10.84
CA ALA A 304 -8.75 -24.07 -9.83
C ALA A 304 -9.76 -25.02 -10.50
N PHE A 305 -9.77 -26.27 -10.07
CA PHE A 305 -10.70 -27.29 -10.56
C PHE A 305 -12.17 -26.93 -10.31
N LEU A 306 -12.44 -26.17 -9.26
CA LEU A 306 -13.77 -25.61 -8.94
C LEU A 306 -13.63 -24.12 -8.65
N PRO A 307 -14.52 -23.26 -9.18
CA PRO A 307 -14.63 -21.87 -8.75
C PRO A 307 -14.90 -21.77 -7.24
N ALA A 308 -14.32 -20.78 -6.56
CA ALA A 308 -14.53 -20.59 -5.12
C ALA A 308 -16.01 -20.37 -4.79
N GLU A 309 -16.69 -19.64 -5.65
CA GLU A 309 -18.13 -19.37 -5.51
C GLU A 309 -18.96 -20.67 -5.50
N LEU A 310 -18.54 -21.66 -6.31
CA LEU A 310 -19.20 -22.97 -6.33
C LEU A 310 -18.86 -23.79 -5.07
N ILE A 311 -17.65 -23.63 -4.53
CA ILE A 311 -17.28 -24.24 -3.25
C ILE A 311 -18.12 -23.67 -2.11
N ASP A 312 -18.27 -22.35 -2.06
CA ASP A 312 -19.09 -21.64 -1.06
C ASP A 312 -20.55 -22.08 -1.19
N GLU A 313 -21.14 -22.12 -2.39
CA GLU A 313 -22.50 -22.63 -2.62
C GLU A 313 -22.66 -24.10 -2.19
N LEU A 314 -21.66 -24.92 -2.45
CA LEU A 314 -21.68 -26.33 -2.04
C LEU A 314 -21.56 -26.49 -0.52
N MET A 315 -20.77 -25.63 0.14
CA MET A 315 -20.67 -25.59 1.59
C MET A 315 -22.00 -25.14 2.23
N ASP A 316 -22.60 -24.06 1.74
CA ASP A 316 -23.92 -23.59 2.20
C ASP A 316 -25.01 -24.64 2.01
N MET A 317 -25.01 -25.34 0.87
CA MET A 317 -25.92 -26.47 0.62
C MET A 317 -25.66 -27.65 1.58
N ALA A 318 -24.39 -27.96 1.87
CA ALA A 318 -24.03 -29.03 2.78
C ALA A 318 -24.42 -28.70 4.22
N GLU A 319 -24.27 -27.46 4.65
CA GLU A 319 -24.73 -26.96 5.96
C GLU A 319 -26.26 -27.00 6.07
N SER A 320 -26.97 -26.49 5.06
CA SER A 320 -28.44 -26.51 5.04
C SER A 320 -29.02 -27.94 5.08
N LYS A 321 -28.28 -28.92 4.63
CA LYS A 321 -28.63 -30.33 4.63
C LYS A 321 -28.09 -31.13 5.83
N GLY A 322 -27.40 -30.45 6.77
CA GLY A 322 -26.81 -31.09 7.96
C GLY A 322 -25.64 -32.04 7.66
N LEU A 323 -24.99 -31.88 6.49
CA LEU A 323 -23.90 -32.77 6.05
C LEU A 323 -22.50 -32.32 6.54
N VAL A 324 -22.37 -31.14 7.12
CA VAL A 324 -21.07 -30.51 7.49
C VAL A 324 -20.42 -31.15 8.72
N ASN A 325 -21.14 -31.89 9.55
CA ASN A 325 -20.60 -32.48 10.78
C ASN A 325 -19.51 -33.55 10.57
N HIS A 326 -19.27 -34.02 9.34
CA HIS A 326 -18.27 -35.05 9.06
C HIS A 326 -16.96 -34.54 8.44
N MET A 327 -16.87 -33.26 8.04
CA MET A 327 -15.66 -32.73 7.36
C MET A 327 -14.68 -32.01 8.29
N LYS A 328 -14.95 -31.86 9.58
CA LYS A 328 -14.05 -31.17 10.53
C LYS A 328 -12.84 -32.00 11.00
N HIS A 329 -12.56 -33.15 10.40
CA HIS A 329 -11.46 -34.06 10.82
C HIS A 329 -10.57 -34.53 9.67
N TRP A 330 -10.41 -33.73 8.60
CA TRP A 330 -9.39 -33.99 7.58
C TRP A 330 -8.48 -32.77 7.42
#